data_dec067542ffaeeb4e04e46e077c68014
#
_entry.id   dec067542ffaeeb4e04e46e077c68014
#
_cell.length_a   1.000
_cell.length_b   1.000
_cell.length_c   1.000
_cell.angle_alpha   90.00
_cell.angle_beta   90.00
_cell.angle_gamma   90.00
#
_symmetry.space_group_name_H-M   'P 1'
#
loop_
_entity.id
_entity.type
_entity.pdbx_description
1 polymer ?
#
loop_
_entity_poly.entity_id
_entity_poly.type
_entity_poly.pdbx_seq_one_letter_code
_entity_poly.pdbx_strand_id
1 'polypeptide(L)'
;MSEPTFEIYQDAHGKFKFRLRATNNEIVAIGEGYKTKSLCINGINSVKEHHTAAIKDLTIGETTLVLDMPPRKLKKGSSMAFSGRLYGNDRGQGAVKAKIKIYESDGALLKETHLASGNTNLNGDFNIKWIAKKMDWWDNSVEIYANFEGTSSLKPSISEKHSISIC
;
A
#
# COMPACT_ATOMS: atom_id res chain seq x y z
N MET A 1 -18.37 38.07 5.32
CA MET A 1 -17.91 36.66 5.41
C MET A 1 -18.19 36.21 6.82
N SER A 2 -18.84 35.06 6.99
CA SER A 2 -19.08 34.50 8.33
C SER A 2 -17.75 34.01 8.93
N GLU A 3 -17.60 34.17 10.24
CA GLU A 3 -16.42 33.63 10.94
C GLU A 3 -16.58 32.13 11.19
N PRO A 4 -15.49 31.35 11.27
CA PRO A 4 -15.57 29.94 11.65
C PRO A 4 -16.19 29.80 13.04
N THR A 5 -17.17 28.91 13.19
CA THR A 5 -17.97 28.82 14.40
C THR A 5 -18.16 27.39 14.89
N PHE A 6 -17.96 27.16 16.18
CA PHE A 6 -18.40 25.92 16.82
C PHE A 6 -19.87 26.03 17.24
N GLU A 7 -20.71 25.15 16.73
CA GLU A 7 -22.11 25.04 17.10
C GLU A 7 -22.33 23.80 17.98
N ILE A 8 -23.08 23.93 19.08
CA ILE A 8 -23.45 22.83 19.96
C ILE A 8 -24.93 22.47 19.71
N TYR A 9 -25.23 21.20 19.55
CA TYR A 9 -26.58 20.69 19.39
C TYR A 9 -26.77 19.37 20.14
N GLN A 10 -28.03 18.94 20.35
CA GLN A 10 -28.35 17.60 20.85
C GLN A 10 -28.71 16.68 19.69
N ASP A 11 -28.23 15.43 19.76
CA ASP A 11 -28.65 14.38 18.83
C ASP A 11 -29.99 13.73 19.30
N ALA A 12 -30.50 12.81 18.48
CA ALA A 12 -31.75 12.10 18.76
C ALA A 12 -31.73 11.24 20.05
N HIS A 13 -30.53 10.96 20.59
CA HIS A 13 -30.34 10.23 21.83
C HIS A 13 -30.07 11.14 23.05
N GLY A 14 -30.27 12.46 22.87
CA GLY A 14 -30.08 13.46 23.91
C GLY A 14 -28.62 13.76 24.27
N LYS A 15 -27.64 13.27 23.48
CA LYS A 15 -26.22 13.59 23.68
C LYS A 15 -25.88 14.94 23.06
N PHE A 16 -25.03 15.69 23.75
CA PHE A 16 -24.51 16.95 23.25
C PHE A 16 -23.36 16.67 22.27
N LYS A 17 -23.46 17.25 21.08
CA LYS A 17 -22.41 17.19 20.05
C LYS A 17 -22.04 18.60 19.62
N PHE A 18 -20.85 18.76 19.07
CA PHE A 18 -20.48 19.99 18.39
C PHE A 18 -20.15 19.72 16.93
N ARG A 19 -20.25 20.76 16.14
CA ARG A 19 -19.71 20.83 14.77
C ARG A 19 -18.97 22.14 14.57
N LEU A 20 -17.90 22.09 13.78
CA LEU A 20 -17.16 23.26 13.34
C LEU A 20 -17.61 23.61 11.92
N ARG A 21 -18.09 24.85 11.73
CA ARG A 21 -18.34 25.41 10.40
C ARG A 21 -17.20 26.30 9.98
N ALA A 22 -16.81 26.17 8.71
CA ALA A 22 -15.86 27.08 8.06
C ALA A 22 -16.53 28.40 7.63
N THR A 23 -15.73 29.34 7.14
CA THR A 23 -16.20 30.65 6.64
C THR A 23 -17.20 30.55 5.48
N ASN A 24 -17.16 29.49 4.69
CA ASN A 24 -18.11 29.16 3.61
C ASN A 24 -19.37 28.43 4.10
N ASN A 25 -19.56 28.31 5.42
CA ASN A 25 -20.67 27.61 6.07
C ASN A 25 -20.67 26.07 5.94
N GLU A 26 -19.61 25.48 5.37
CA GLU A 26 -19.46 24.02 5.33
C GLU A 26 -19.10 23.44 6.70
N ILE A 27 -19.57 22.23 6.99
CA ILE A 27 -19.18 21.50 8.20
C ILE A 27 -17.85 20.80 7.93
N VAL A 28 -16.78 21.22 8.63
CA VAL A 28 -15.43 20.69 8.46
C VAL A 28 -15.06 19.68 9.55
N ALA A 29 -15.78 19.66 10.68
CA ALA A 29 -15.57 18.68 11.75
C ALA A 29 -16.85 18.47 12.56
N ILE A 30 -17.02 17.25 13.12
CA ILE A 30 -18.09 16.89 14.04
C ILE A 30 -17.46 16.18 15.24
N GLY A 31 -17.79 16.62 16.45
CA GLY A 31 -17.34 15.98 17.69
C GLY A 31 -18.22 14.79 18.07
N GLU A 32 -17.67 13.96 18.96
CA GLU A 32 -18.40 12.83 19.55
C GLU A 32 -19.59 13.28 20.42
N GLY A 33 -20.44 12.33 20.83
CA GLY A 33 -21.57 12.59 21.70
C GLY A 33 -21.18 12.62 23.18
N TYR A 34 -21.38 13.75 23.85
CA TYR A 34 -21.10 13.97 25.28
C TYR A 34 -22.38 13.87 26.11
N LYS A 35 -22.26 13.41 27.36
CA LYS A 35 -23.41 13.30 28.29
C LYS A 35 -23.94 14.66 28.75
N THR A 36 -23.08 15.69 28.81
CA THR A 36 -23.44 17.04 29.26
C THR A 36 -22.91 18.11 28.32
N LYS A 37 -23.57 19.27 28.31
CA LYS A 37 -23.10 20.43 27.54
C LYS A 37 -21.71 20.92 27.99
N SER A 38 -21.43 20.85 29.30
CA SER A 38 -20.10 21.23 29.82
C SER A 38 -18.98 20.35 29.27
N LEU A 39 -19.18 19.01 29.21
CA LEU A 39 -18.21 18.09 28.60
C LEU A 39 -18.03 18.35 27.10
N CYS A 40 -19.09 18.73 26.39
CA CYS A 40 -19.00 19.11 24.98
C CYS A 40 -18.17 20.39 24.80
N ILE A 41 -18.32 21.40 25.67
CA ILE A 41 -17.52 22.63 25.67
C ILE A 41 -16.04 22.29 25.95
N ASN A 42 -15.76 21.40 26.90
CA ASN A 42 -14.38 20.95 27.17
C ASN A 42 -13.77 20.27 25.94
N GLY A 43 -14.54 19.45 25.21
CA GLY A 43 -14.10 18.87 23.93
C GLY A 43 -13.75 19.93 22.88
N ILE A 44 -14.56 20.97 22.74
CA ILE A 44 -14.26 22.13 21.87
C ILE A 44 -12.95 22.82 22.27
N ASN A 45 -12.76 23.07 23.57
CA ASN A 45 -11.55 23.69 24.07
C ASN A 45 -10.30 22.84 23.79
N SER A 46 -10.40 21.54 23.98
CA SER A 46 -9.33 20.59 23.64
C SER A 46 -8.97 20.67 22.15
N VAL A 47 -9.94 20.71 21.23
CA VAL A 47 -9.65 20.91 19.79
C VAL A 47 -8.93 22.22 19.53
N LYS A 48 -9.35 23.31 20.19
CA LYS A 48 -8.69 24.62 20.07
C LYS A 48 -7.25 24.62 20.58
N GLU A 49 -6.98 23.91 21.68
CA GLU A 49 -5.64 23.80 22.26
C GLU A 49 -4.68 22.96 21.39
N HIS A 50 -5.21 21.93 20.71
CA HIS A 50 -4.41 21.02 19.91
C HIS A 50 -4.46 21.29 18.39
N HIS A 51 -4.76 22.50 17.98
CA HIS A 51 -4.90 22.89 16.56
C HIS A 51 -3.62 22.69 15.72
N THR A 52 -2.44 22.53 16.36
CA THR A 52 -1.15 22.25 15.72
C THR A 52 -0.79 20.77 15.71
N ALA A 53 -1.71 19.87 16.10
CA ALA A 53 -1.45 18.44 16.12
C ALA A 53 -1.00 17.93 14.74
N ALA A 54 0.02 17.05 14.75
CA ALA A 54 0.54 16.47 13.51
C ALA A 54 -0.53 15.57 12.86
N ILE A 55 -0.58 15.61 11.54
CA ILE A 55 -1.43 14.70 10.76
C ILE A 55 -0.74 13.33 10.69
N LYS A 56 -1.41 12.30 11.21
CA LYS A 56 -1.03 10.89 11.04
C LYS A 56 -2.01 10.24 10.09
N ASP A 57 -1.55 9.96 8.88
CA ASP A 57 -2.33 9.19 7.92
C ASP A 57 -2.33 7.71 8.34
N LEU A 58 -3.52 7.16 8.55
CA LEU A 58 -3.74 5.75 8.92
C LEU A 58 -4.37 4.96 7.78
N THR A 59 -4.50 5.54 6.59
CA THR A 59 -5.00 4.83 5.42
C THR A 59 -3.98 3.81 4.93
N ILE A 60 -4.48 2.66 4.47
CA ILE A 60 -3.63 1.66 3.81
C ILE A 60 -3.72 1.91 2.32
N GLY A 61 -2.63 2.36 1.72
CA GLY A 61 -2.53 2.65 0.30
C GLY A 61 -2.59 1.38 -0.56
N GLU A 62 -3.31 1.44 -1.68
CA GLU A 62 -3.28 0.40 -2.71
C GLU A 62 -1.90 0.37 -3.36
N THR A 63 -1.52 -0.78 -3.93
CA THR A 63 -0.29 -0.91 -4.71
C THR A 63 -0.53 -1.66 -6.01
N THR A 64 0.30 -1.35 -7.02
CA THR A 64 0.38 -2.11 -8.27
C THR A 64 1.82 -2.53 -8.49
N LEU A 65 2.05 -3.83 -8.64
CA LEU A 65 3.37 -4.41 -8.88
C LEU A 65 3.50 -4.83 -10.35
N VAL A 66 4.46 -4.27 -11.03
CA VAL A 66 4.79 -4.59 -12.42
C VAL A 66 6.13 -5.30 -12.45
N LEU A 67 6.18 -6.46 -13.10
CA LEU A 67 7.40 -7.18 -13.45
C LEU A 67 7.64 -6.99 -14.95
N ASP A 68 8.81 -6.49 -15.31
CA ASP A 68 9.19 -6.34 -16.72
C ASP A 68 9.29 -7.72 -17.38
N MET A 69 8.94 -7.79 -18.67
CA MET A 69 8.98 -9.05 -19.39
C MET A 69 10.41 -9.61 -19.45
N PRO A 70 10.67 -10.78 -18.84
CA PRO A 70 11.98 -11.40 -18.88
C PRO A 70 12.28 -12.01 -20.27
N PRO A 71 13.54 -12.38 -20.56
CA PRO A 71 13.87 -13.11 -21.77
C PRO A 71 13.08 -14.42 -21.85
N ARG A 72 12.51 -14.73 -23.02
CA ARG A 72 11.70 -15.94 -23.23
C ARG A 72 12.52 -17.24 -23.10
N LYS A 73 13.83 -17.17 -23.32
CA LYS A 73 14.75 -18.32 -23.23
C LYS A 73 16.00 -17.95 -22.45
N LEU A 74 16.43 -18.81 -21.57
CA LEU A 74 17.65 -18.69 -20.79
C LEU A 74 18.45 -19.98 -20.86
N LYS A 75 19.76 -19.85 -20.95
CA LYS A 75 20.67 -20.99 -20.80
C LYS A 75 20.85 -21.33 -19.32
N LYS A 76 20.79 -22.61 -18.99
CA LYS A 76 21.08 -23.09 -17.62
C LYS A 76 22.42 -22.53 -17.12
N GLY A 77 22.44 -21.99 -15.92
CA GLY A 77 23.62 -21.38 -15.30
C GLY A 77 23.87 -19.92 -15.69
N SER A 78 23.14 -19.36 -16.66
CA SER A 78 23.25 -17.95 -16.97
C SER A 78 22.63 -17.08 -15.87
N SER A 79 23.19 -15.88 -15.66
CA SER A 79 22.62 -14.89 -14.75
C SER A 79 21.71 -13.94 -15.50
N MET A 80 20.62 -13.53 -14.87
CA MET A 80 19.76 -12.43 -15.31
C MET A 80 19.36 -11.58 -14.10
N ALA A 81 18.66 -10.48 -14.36
CA ALA A 81 18.00 -9.71 -13.33
C ALA A 81 16.51 -9.62 -13.65
N PHE A 82 15.67 -9.80 -12.64
CA PHE A 82 14.27 -9.45 -12.67
C PHE A 82 14.16 -7.96 -12.34
N SER A 83 13.65 -7.18 -13.26
CA SER A 83 13.39 -5.76 -13.06
C SER A 83 11.89 -5.47 -13.06
N GLY A 84 11.52 -4.31 -12.54
CA GLY A 84 10.14 -3.88 -12.47
C GLY A 84 9.95 -2.73 -11.50
N ARG A 85 8.69 -2.42 -11.21
CA ARG A 85 8.33 -1.32 -10.33
C ARG A 85 7.13 -1.64 -9.47
N LEU A 86 7.18 -1.19 -8.21
CA LEU A 86 6.05 -1.15 -7.29
C LEU A 86 5.53 0.29 -7.22
N TYR A 87 4.29 0.51 -7.63
CA TYR A 87 3.59 1.78 -7.53
C TYR A 87 2.73 1.80 -6.27
N GLY A 88 2.74 2.92 -5.54
CA GLY A 88 1.69 3.25 -4.59
C GLY A 88 0.60 4.02 -5.32
N ASN A 89 -0.66 3.61 -5.23
CA ASN A 89 -1.75 4.20 -6.04
C ASN A 89 -2.13 5.63 -5.65
N ASP A 90 -1.69 6.10 -4.48
CA ASP A 90 -1.93 7.46 -4.03
C ASP A 90 -0.97 8.47 -4.67
N ARG A 91 -0.96 8.61 -6.00
CA ARG A 91 -0.23 9.64 -6.79
C ARG A 91 0.82 9.10 -7.77
N GLY A 92 0.83 7.81 -8.09
CA GLY A 92 1.80 7.25 -9.05
C GLY A 92 3.26 7.24 -8.55
N GLN A 93 3.49 7.49 -7.27
CA GLN A 93 4.82 7.40 -6.66
C GLN A 93 5.19 5.95 -6.40
N GLY A 94 6.45 5.61 -6.65
CA GLY A 94 6.97 4.28 -6.34
C GLY A 94 7.03 4.02 -4.83
N ALA A 95 6.72 2.80 -4.41
CA ALA A 95 6.88 2.38 -3.01
C ALA A 95 8.35 2.13 -2.69
N VAL A 96 8.89 2.92 -1.76
CA VAL A 96 10.32 2.98 -1.41
C VAL A 96 10.70 1.88 -0.41
N LYS A 97 11.86 1.24 -0.61
CA LYS A 97 12.42 0.20 0.27
C LYS A 97 11.47 -0.98 0.53
N ALA A 98 10.53 -1.20 -0.37
CA ALA A 98 9.62 -2.34 -0.31
C ALA A 98 10.35 -3.63 -0.68
N LYS A 99 10.14 -4.69 0.09
CA LYS A 99 10.74 -6.00 -0.20
C LYS A 99 9.92 -6.72 -1.27
N ILE A 100 10.56 -7.02 -2.39
CA ILE A 100 9.98 -7.77 -3.51
C ILE A 100 10.54 -9.18 -3.49
N LYS A 101 9.69 -10.18 -3.63
CA LYS A 101 10.05 -11.58 -3.76
C LYS A 101 9.64 -12.07 -5.15
N ILE A 102 10.52 -12.83 -5.79
CA ILE A 102 10.27 -13.49 -7.08
C ILE A 102 9.98 -14.96 -6.78
N TYR A 103 8.88 -15.44 -7.31
CA TYR A 103 8.44 -16.82 -7.18
C TYR A 103 8.32 -17.48 -8.54
N GLU A 104 8.55 -18.78 -8.55
CA GLU A 104 8.11 -19.72 -9.57
C GLU A 104 6.79 -20.32 -9.14
N SER A 105 5.84 -20.37 -10.07
CA SER A 105 4.57 -21.05 -9.92
C SER A 105 4.62 -22.36 -10.72
N ASP A 106 4.57 -23.50 -10.05
CA ASP A 106 4.30 -24.77 -10.69
C ASP A 106 2.78 -24.95 -10.78
N GLY A 107 2.23 -24.68 -11.96
CA GLY A 107 0.79 -24.73 -12.21
C GLY A 107 0.15 -26.10 -11.98
N ALA A 108 0.93 -27.19 -12.05
CA ALA A 108 0.44 -28.57 -11.91
C ALA A 108 0.37 -29.03 -10.46
N LEU A 109 1.29 -28.57 -9.60
CA LEU A 109 1.43 -29.04 -8.21
C LEU A 109 1.01 -28.02 -7.17
N LEU A 110 0.54 -26.82 -7.56
CA LEU A 110 0.19 -25.70 -6.66
C LEU A 110 1.34 -25.33 -5.69
N LYS A 111 2.57 -25.60 -6.09
CA LYS A 111 3.76 -25.34 -5.29
C LYS A 111 4.43 -24.07 -5.80
N GLU A 112 4.66 -23.15 -4.89
CA GLU A 112 5.39 -21.92 -5.15
C GLU A 112 6.82 -22.04 -4.63
N THR A 113 7.79 -21.78 -5.49
CA THR A 113 9.22 -21.81 -5.10
C THR A 113 9.76 -20.40 -5.10
N HIS A 114 10.31 -19.95 -3.97
CA HIS A 114 10.99 -18.67 -3.87
C HIS A 114 12.32 -18.71 -4.63
N LEU A 115 12.49 -17.83 -5.61
CA LEU A 115 13.68 -17.77 -6.47
C LEU A 115 14.71 -16.74 -5.98
N ALA A 116 14.26 -15.53 -5.70
CA ALA A 116 15.11 -14.41 -5.32
C ALA A 116 14.32 -13.32 -4.61
N SER A 117 14.99 -12.40 -3.92
CA SER A 117 14.37 -11.22 -3.35
C SER A 117 15.28 -10.01 -3.37
N GLY A 118 14.70 -8.82 -3.34
CA GLY A 118 15.40 -7.54 -3.28
C GLY A 118 14.47 -6.45 -2.79
N ASN A 119 14.97 -5.22 -2.75
CA ASN A 119 14.20 -4.06 -2.31
C ASN A 119 14.06 -3.06 -3.46
N THR A 120 12.98 -2.29 -3.43
CA THR A 120 12.81 -1.16 -4.33
C THR A 120 13.73 0.00 -3.95
N ASN A 121 14.11 0.79 -4.94
CA ASN A 121 14.85 2.06 -4.76
C ASN A 121 13.88 3.21 -4.38
N LEU A 122 14.39 4.45 -4.40
CA LEU A 122 13.61 5.66 -4.08
C LEU A 122 12.48 5.95 -5.09
N ASN A 123 12.52 5.36 -6.27
CA ASN A 123 11.49 5.51 -7.31
C ASN A 123 10.50 4.34 -7.34
N GLY A 124 10.67 3.34 -6.46
CA GLY A 124 9.89 2.11 -6.47
C GLY A 124 10.39 1.05 -7.45
N ASP A 125 11.51 1.29 -8.16
CA ASP A 125 12.09 0.30 -9.09
C ASP A 125 12.86 -0.76 -8.32
N PHE A 126 12.85 -1.99 -8.83
CA PHE A 126 13.69 -3.08 -8.34
C PHE A 126 14.47 -3.72 -9.48
N ASN A 127 15.64 -4.29 -9.11
CA ASN A 127 16.48 -5.06 -9.99
C ASN A 127 17.10 -6.21 -9.17
N ILE A 128 16.62 -7.43 -9.37
CA ILE A 128 16.91 -8.59 -8.52
C ILE A 128 17.67 -9.62 -9.34
N LYS A 129 18.97 -9.84 -9.01
CA LYS A 129 19.81 -10.82 -9.69
C LYS A 129 19.37 -12.24 -9.38
N TRP A 130 19.38 -13.08 -10.38
CA TRP A 130 19.08 -14.49 -10.30
C TRP A 130 19.93 -15.31 -11.27
N ILE A 131 20.22 -16.56 -10.91
CA ILE A 131 20.94 -17.51 -11.77
C ILE A 131 19.96 -18.61 -12.18
N ALA A 132 19.79 -18.82 -13.48
CA ALA A 132 18.92 -19.82 -14.03
C ALA A 132 19.35 -21.24 -13.59
N LYS A 133 18.53 -21.90 -12.78
CA LYS A 133 18.74 -23.29 -12.37
C LYS A 133 17.71 -24.14 -13.10
N LYS A 134 18.06 -25.38 -13.50
CA LYS A 134 17.07 -26.32 -13.97
C LYS A 134 16.20 -26.69 -12.77
N MET A 135 14.91 -26.42 -12.84
CA MET A 135 14.02 -26.55 -11.70
C MET A 135 13.38 -27.95 -11.63
N ASP A 136 12.98 -28.58 -12.74
CA ASP A 136 12.41 -29.91 -12.77
C ASP A 136 12.77 -30.75 -13.98
N TRP A 137 12.57 -32.08 -13.88
CA TRP A 137 12.92 -33.07 -14.91
C TRP A 137 11.96 -33.10 -16.10
N TRP A 138 10.77 -32.54 -15.96
CA TRP A 138 9.66 -32.70 -16.88
C TRP A 138 9.31 -31.46 -17.68
N ASP A 139 9.63 -30.26 -17.17
CA ASP A 139 9.31 -29.00 -17.83
C ASP A 139 10.57 -28.10 -17.96
N ASN A 140 10.84 -27.66 -19.20
CA ASN A 140 11.88 -26.70 -19.48
C ASN A 140 11.36 -25.25 -19.40
N SER A 141 10.13 -25.05 -18.94
CA SER A 141 9.46 -23.76 -18.82
C SER A 141 9.12 -23.51 -17.35
N VAL A 142 9.39 -22.31 -16.89
CA VAL A 142 9.02 -21.83 -15.55
C VAL A 142 8.11 -20.63 -15.69
N GLU A 143 7.00 -20.62 -14.94
CA GLU A 143 6.16 -19.43 -14.77
C GLU A 143 6.66 -18.64 -13.56
N ILE A 144 6.99 -17.39 -13.76
CA ILE A 144 7.49 -16.51 -12.71
C ILE A 144 6.57 -15.32 -12.49
N TYR A 145 6.54 -14.83 -11.27
CA TYR A 145 5.86 -13.60 -10.88
C TYR A 145 6.57 -12.93 -9.72
N ALA A 146 6.35 -11.62 -9.56
CA ALA A 146 6.80 -10.85 -8.41
C ALA A 146 5.67 -10.74 -7.38
N ASN A 147 6.03 -10.77 -6.11
CA ASN A 147 5.12 -10.61 -4.99
C ASN A 147 5.63 -9.55 -4.02
N PHE A 148 4.74 -8.66 -3.63
CA PHE A 148 4.89 -7.73 -2.52
C PHE A 148 3.86 -8.09 -1.44
N GLU A 149 4.33 -8.45 -0.25
CA GLU A 149 3.47 -8.92 0.85
C GLU A 149 2.73 -7.78 1.58
N GLY A 150 2.96 -6.54 1.17
CA GLY A 150 2.40 -5.38 1.86
C GLY A 150 3.26 -4.90 3.03
N THR A 151 2.81 -3.84 3.66
CA THR A 151 3.34 -3.28 4.91
C THR A 151 2.18 -2.83 5.80
N SER A 152 2.47 -2.20 6.94
CA SER A 152 1.43 -1.58 7.77
C SER A 152 0.69 -0.43 7.07
N SER A 153 1.23 0.13 5.99
CA SER A 153 0.69 1.28 5.26
C SER A 153 0.40 1.03 3.77
N LEU A 154 0.76 -0.15 3.25
CA LEU A 154 0.57 -0.51 1.85
C LEU A 154 -0.02 -1.91 1.74
N LYS A 155 -1.03 -2.07 0.88
CA LYS A 155 -1.64 -3.38 0.60
C LYS A 155 -0.69 -4.28 -0.19
N PRO A 156 -0.83 -5.62 -0.06
CA PRO A 156 -0.07 -6.55 -0.88
C PRO A 156 -0.47 -6.47 -2.36
N SER A 157 0.44 -6.81 -3.25
CA SER A 157 0.18 -6.93 -4.70
C SER A 157 1.07 -7.97 -5.35
N ILE A 158 0.57 -8.53 -6.45
CA ILE A 158 1.24 -9.56 -7.25
C ILE A 158 1.28 -9.08 -8.70
N SER A 159 2.38 -9.31 -9.40
CA SER A 159 2.51 -8.99 -10.82
C SER A 159 1.79 -10.01 -11.71
N GLU A 160 1.67 -9.69 -13.00
CA GLU A 160 1.38 -10.70 -14.00
C GLU A 160 2.46 -11.79 -14.01
N LYS A 161 2.07 -13.00 -14.46
CA LYS A 161 2.98 -14.14 -14.64
C LYS A 161 3.64 -14.12 -16.00
N HIS A 162 4.90 -14.49 -16.05
CA HIS A 162 5.68 -14.60 -17.28
C HIS A 162 6.34 -15.98 -17.37
N SER A 163 6.33 -16.58 -18.58
CA SER A 163 6.97 -17.87 -18.82
C SER A 163 8.39 -17.68 -19.37
N ILE A 164 9.34 -18.44 -18.83
CA ILE A 164 10.74 -18.50 -19.27
C ILE A 164 11.09 -19.97 -19.56
N SER A 165 11.63 -20.25 -20.76
CA SER A 165 12.20 -21.57 -21.09
C SER A 165 13.68 -21.62 -20.70
N ILE A 166 14.09 -22.65 -19.97
CA ILE A 166 15.48 -22.88 -19.56
C ILE A 166 16.05 -24.06 -20.36
N CYS A 167 17.07 -23.80 -21.17
CA CYS A 167 17.71 -24.79 -22.06
C CYS A 167 19.18 -25.06 -21.68
#